data_90dfea948ebbf7e45c40f008dc473c3f
#
_entry.id   90dfea948ebbf7e45c40f008dc473c3f
#
_cell.length_a   1.000
_cell.length_b   1.000
_cell.length_c   1.000
_cell.angle_alpha   90.00
_cell.angle_beta   90.00
_cell.angle_gamma   90.00
#
_symmetry.space_group_name_H-M   'P 1'
#
loop_
_entity.id
_entity.type
_entity.pdbx_description
1 polymer ?
#
loop_
_entity_poly.entity_id
_entity_poly.type
_entity_poly.pdbx_seq_one_letter_code
_entity_poly.pdbx_strand_id
1 'polypeptide(L)'
;MLVFREVRVGHGDGKAMVLGGSGLVGYQVARRLAHDTALQSLIIVARWRGETDQAVADLKAEFPRLDVRGYHGDIFLPGEPVPEGIDAPRRGGPSDPEFRRRLFDDVYTDFESAYRDAMLVRLLLSERPDVIVDCVNTATGISYQDVFTTCLAVRADLDNTPVSTESLRENVERLMGSLSIPQLILRIRLLYRSLAESGVRLYLKVGTTGTGGMGLNIPYTHGEERPSPQLLNKTAVAFAHTGMLFLMARTPGSPIIKEVKPAALIGYRGVDHRAAMGRQFRKLTREGETVFELGDANEPYVLYKPRKEKLAGELDLTPDPSGYERIAGPDGTSELRVPLVDTGENGLFTLGEFEAITALDQMEFITPEEIADIVVLEVKGVGTGRDVVSAIDSSVLGSTYKAGLLRPAALTELARLEEAHGIPSIALGRLGPPGLAKHLFEAYLFRRTFKTLDRVLARSSEKGAADAVSREFSLLLEREPLIASLTTSIGIPILEPDGKTMLRGPMISAPPYRIFRKTVPVTAETLERYVET
;
A
#
# COMPACT_ATOMS: atom_id res chain seq x y z
N MET A 1 41.72 5.63 -16.82
CA MET A 1 40.76 5.85 -17.92
C MET A 1 40.10 4.49 -18.19
N LEU A 2 39.10 4.14 -17.39
CA LEU A 2 38.30 2.93 -17.56
C LEU A 2 37.28 3.20 -18.67
N VAL A 3 37.50 2.55 -19.79
CA VAL A 3 36.58 2.55 -20.93
C VAL A 3 35.29 1.93 -20.48
N PHE A 4 34.25 2.72 -20.29
CA PHE A 4 32.88 2.24 -20.16
C PHE A 4 32.54 1.49 -21.47
N ARG A 5 32.61 0.19 -21.47
CA ARG A 5 31.99 -0.62 -22.53
C ARG A 5 30.48 -0.34 -22.42
N GLU A 6 29.98 0.44 -23.39
CA GLU A 6 28.53 0.57 -23.61
C GLU A 6 27.89 -0.83 -23.53
N VAL A 7 26.94 -0.99 -22.62
CA VAL A 7 26.06 -2.16 -22.62
C VAL A 7 25.13 -1.99 -23.82
N ARG A 8 25.67 -2.25 -25.00
CA ARG A 8 24.81 -2.45 -26.16
C ARG A 8 24.09 -3.79 -25.92
N VAL A 9 22.82 -3.75 -25.57
CA VAL A 9 21.89 -4.83 -25.91
C VAL A 9 21.81 -4.78 -27.43
N GLY A 10 22.89 -5.29 -28.05
CA GLY A 10 23.11 -5.13 -29.48
C GLY A 10 22.78 -6.42 -30.19
N HIS A 11 22.02 -6.25 -31.25
CA HIS A 11 21.82 -7.17 -32.34
C HIS A 11 21.51 -8.62 -31.98
N GLY A 12 20.26 -8.89 -31.63
CA GLY A 12 19.62 -10.17 -31.99
C GLY A 12 19.69 -11.32 -30.99
N ASP A 13 20.44 -11.23 -29.87
CA ASP A 13 20.65 -12.39 -28.98
C ASP A 13 20.29 -12.12 -27.49
N GLY A 14 19.57 -11.05 -27.19
CA GLY A 14 19.32 -10.63 -25.80
C GLY A 14 18.15 -11.39 -25.13
N LYS A 15 18.41 -11.89 -23.90
CA LYS A 15 17.39 -12.46 -23.04
C LYS A 15 17.18 -11.55 -21.82
N ALA A 16 15.93 -11.08 -21.64
CA ALA A 16 15.55 -10.29 -20.47
C ALA A 16 14.62 -11.07 -19.54
N MET A 17 14.75 -10.82 -18.24
CA MET A 17 13.86 -11.33 -17.21
C MET A 17 13.27 -10.19 -16.39
N VAL A 18 11.95 -10.21 -16.18
CA VAL A 18 11.25 -9.24 -15.35
C VAL A 18 10.66 -9.95 -14.13
N LEU A 19 11.27 -9.71 -12.96
CA LEU A 19 10.73 -10.17 -11.68
C LEU A 19 9.61 -9.23 -11.25
N GLY A 20 8.45 -9.79 -10.93
CA GLY A 20 7.22 -9.02 -10.70
C GLY A 20 6.56 -8.55 -12.00
N GLY A 21 6.78 -9.29 -13.10
CA GLY A 21 6.37 -8.91 -14.45
C GLY A 21 4.86 -8.94 -14.72
N SER A 22 4.04 -9.43 -13.81
CA SER A 22 2.57 -9.30 -13.87
C SER A 22 2.04 -8.06 -13.14
N GLY A 23 2.89 -7.43 -12.30
CA GLY A 23 2.51 -6.25 -11.54
C GLY A 23 2.39 -4.99 -12.41
N LEU A 24 1.77 -3.94 -11.85
CA LEU A 24 1.47 -2.69 -12.54
C LEU A 24 2.68 -2.10 -13.30
N VAL A 25 3.81 -1.97 -12.63
CA VAL A 25 5.06 -1.46 -13.23
C VAL A 25 5.75 -2.53 -14.06
N GLY A 26 5.87 -3.76 -13.52
CA GLY A 26 6.61 -4.83 -14.18
C GLY A 26 6.04 -5.22 -15.53
N TYR A 27 4.72 -5.18 -15.68
CA TYR A 27 4.07 -5.45 -16.96
C TYR A 27 4.39 -4.39 -18.03
N GLN A 28 4.37 -3.11 -17.66
CA GLN A 28 4.74 -2.04 -18.60
C GLN A 28 6.23 -2.07 -18.93
N VAL A 29 7.09 -2.40 -17.95
CA VAL A 29 8.51 -2.63 -18.22
C VAL A 29 8.72 -3.78 -19.21
N ALA A 30 8.01 -4.89 -19.04
CA ALA A 30 8.07 -6.02 -19.95
C ALA A 30 7.64 -5.64 -21.38
N ARG A 31 6.50 -4.93 -21.52
CA ARG A 31 6.03 -4.41 -22.82
C ARG A 31 7.03 -3.47 -23.47
N ARG A 32 7.57 -2.53 -22.69
CA ARG A 32 8.51 -1.54 -23.21
C ARG A 32 9.83 -2.16 -23.61
N LEU A 33 10.34 -3.14 -22.85
CA LEU A 33 11.51 -3.93 -23.24
C LEU A 33 11.26 -4.69 -24.55
N ALA A 34 10.13 -5.35 -24.70
CA ALA A 34 9.74 -6.06 -25.91
C ALA A 34 9.65 -5.16 -27.14
N HIS A 35 9.15 -3.93 -26.95
CA HIS A 35 8.99 -2.95 -28.04
C HIS A 35 10.29 -2.27 -28.44
N ASP A 36 11.10 -1.85 -27.45
CA ASP A 36 12.21 -0.90 -27.66
C ASP A 36 13.59 -1.56 -27.74
N THR A 37 13.67 -2.86 -27.53
CA THR A 37 14.92 -3.61 -27.55
C THR A 37 14.85 -4.79 -28.51
N ALA A 38 15.99 -5.16 -29.07
CA ALA A 38 16.07 -6.36 -29.91
C ALA A 38 16.22 -7.62 -29.05
N LEU A 39 15.17 -7.99 -28.31
CA LEU A 39 15.15 -9.19 -27.51
C LEU A 39 14.77 -10.41 -28.35
N GLN A 40 15.41 -11.55 -28.07
CA GLN A 40 14.97 -12.87 -28.54
C GLN A 40 14.00 -13.52 -27.58
N SER A 41 14.20 -13.34 -26.28
CA SER A 41 13.40 -13.97 -25.24
C SER A 41 13.12 -13.02 -24.08
N LEU A 42 11.88 -13.05 -23.61
CA LEU A 42 11.41 -12.29 -22.45
C LEU A 42 10.80 -13.25 -21.44
N ILE A 43 11.30 -13.20 -20.20
CA ILE A 43 10.87 -14.08 -19.12
C ILE A 43 10.11 -13.26 -18.10
N ILE A 44 8.87 -13.64 -17.84
CA ILE A 44 7.98 -13.05 -16.85
C ILE A 44 7.98 -13.90 -15.59
N VAL A 45 8.29 -13.30 -14.46
CA VAL A 45 8.24 -14.01 -13.17
C VAL A 45 7.27 -13.29 -12.25
N ALA A 46 6.28 -14.02 -11.74
CA ALA A 46 5.30 -13.48 -10.81
C ALA A 46 5.00 -14.47 -9.68
N ARG A 47 4.22 -14.05 -8.70
CA ARG A 47 3.90 -14.89 -7.54
C ARG A 47 2.81 -15.91 -7.85
N TRP A 48 1.80 -15.50 -8.60
CA TRP A 48 0.58 -16.28 -8.81
C TRP A 48 0.45 -16.78 -10.25
N ARG A 49 0.02 -18.02 -10.41
CA ARG A 49 -0.17 -18.66 -11.71
C ARG A 49 -1.06 -17.82 -12.63
N GLY A 50 -2.28 -17.49 -12.20
CA GLY A 50 -3.25 -16.79 -13.05
C GLY A 50 -2.75 -15.45 -13.58
N GLU A 51 -2.04 -14.68 -12.74
CA GLU A 51 -1.43 -13.41 -13.15
C GLU A 51 -0.28 -13.62 -14.15
N THR A 52 0.52 -14.66 -13.95
CA THR A 52 1.62 -15.01 -14.86
C THR A 52 1.08 -15.45 -16.21
N ASP A 53 0.13 -16.38 -16.22
CA ASP A 53 -0.48 -16.94 -17.43
C ASP A 53 -1.13 -15.80 -18.27
N GLN A 54 -1.85 -14.89 -17.61
CA GLN A 54 -2.48 -13.75 -18.28
C GLN A 54 -1.43 -12.80 -18.88
N ALA A 55 -0.43 -12.39 -18.11
CA ALA A 55 0.62 -11.49 -18.58
C ALA A 55 1.38 -12.08 -19.77
N VAL A 56 1.69 -13.37 -19.74
CA VAL A 56 2.36 -14.07 -20.84
C VAL A 56 1.46 -14.16 -22.07
N ALA A 57 0.18 -14.47 -21.90
CA ALA A 57 -0.76 -14.54 -23.01
C ALA A 57 -0.92 -13.18 -23.72
N ASP A 58 -1.04 -12.11 -22.95
CA ASP A 58 -1.18 -10.74 -23.48
C ASP A 58 0.09 -10.30 -24.24
N LEU A 59 1.27 -10.59 -23.68
CA LEU A 59 2.54 -10.27 -24.33
C LEU A 59 2.78 -11.11 -25.60
N LYS A 60 2.43 -12.39 -25.60
CA LYS A 60 2.50 -13.24 -26.82
C LYS A 60 1.57 -12.73 -27.91
N ALA A 61 0.38 -12.24 -27.54
CA ALA A 61 -0.56 -11.67 -28.50
C ALA A 61 -0.05 -10.35 -29.10
N GLU A 62 0.55 -9.47 -28.27
CA GLU A 62 1.09 -8.18 -28.72
C GLU A 62 2.42 -8.35 -29.48
N PHE A 63 3.27 -9.31 -29.09
CA PHE A 63 4.61 -9.55 -29.68
C PHE A 63 4.77 -10.99 -30.19
N PRO A 64 4.08 -11.39 -31.27
CA PRO A 64 4.01 -12.81 -31.68
C PRO A 64 5.33 -13.41 -32.17
N ARG A 65 6.36 -12.58 -32.40
CA ARG A 65 7.70 -13.03 -32.82
C ARG A 65 8.68 -13.19 -31.65
N LEU A 66 8.32 -12.72 -30.46
CA LEU A 66 9.15 -12.78 -29.28
C LEU A 66 8.88 -14.08 -28.53
N ASP A 67 9.95 -14.78 -28.13
CA ASP A 67 9.82 -15.93 -27.23
C ASP A 67 9.49 -15.41 -25.81
N VAL A 68 8.21 -15.43 -25.42
CA VAL A 68 7.75 -15.03 -24.10
C VAL A 68 7.46 -16.27 -23.27
N ARG A 69 8.09 -16.37 -22.10
CA ARG A 69 7.90 -17.46 -21.14
C ARG A 69 7.58 -16.93 -19.76
N GLY A 70 6.80 -17.70 -19.00
CA GLY A 70 6.39 -17.34 -17.64
C GLY A 70 6.80 -18.36 -16.60
N TYR A 71 7.14 -17.85 -15.42
CA TYR A 71 7.35 -18.67 -14.23
C TYR A 71 6.62 -18.05 -13.04
N HIS A 72 6.04 -18.89 -12.20
CA HIS A 72 5.40 -18.39 -10.98
C HIS A 72 5.92 -19.08 -9.72
N GLY A 73 5.78 -18.39 -8.59
CA GLY A 73 6.20 -18.82 -7.28
C GLY A 73 6.77 -17.67 -6.44
N ASP A 74 7.10 -17.99 -5.20
CA ASP A 74 7.68 -17.00 -4.28
C ASP A 74 9.20 -17.02 -4.37
N ILE A 75 9.77 -16.01 -4.99
CA ILE A 75 11.22 -15.87 -5.19
C ILE A 75 12.02 -15.64 -3.89
N PHE A 76 11.35 -15.42 -2.77
CA PHE A 76 11.97 -15.29 -1.44
C PHE A 76 12.11 -16.63 -0.73
N LEU A 77 11.49 -17.69 -1.25
CA LEU A 77 11.43 -18.99 -0.61
C LEU A 77 12.22 -20.05 -1.40
N PRO A 78 12.64 -21.14 -0.75
CA PRO A 78 13.17 -22.31 -1.45
C PRO A 78 12.11 -22.96 -2.32
N GLY A 79 12.50 -23.52 -3.47
CA GLY A 79 11.62 -24.31 -4.34
C GLY A 79 11.98 -24.27 -5.81
N GLU A 80 11.21 -24.99 -6.60
CA GLU A 80 11.34 -24.99 -8.05
C GLU A 80 10.55 -23.81 -8.66
N PRO A 81 11.09 -23.14 -9.69
CA PRO A 81 10.30 -22.25 -10.53
C PRO A 81 9.26 -23.07 -11.29
N VAL A 82 8.01 -22.66 -11.24
CA VAL A 82 6.91 -23.37 -11.90
C VAL A 82 6.57 -22.66 -13.20
N PRO A 83 6.66 -23.33 -14.36
CA PRO A 83 6.29 -22.74 -15.64
C PRO A 83 4.81 -22.35 -15.71
N GLU A 84 4.49 -21.42 -16.61
CA GLU A 84 3.11 -21.02 -16.93
C GLU A 84 2.25 -22.26 -17.26
N GLY A 85 0.97 -22.21 -16.94
CA GLY A 85 0.02 -23.29 -17.19
C GLY A 85 0.08 -24.48 -16.23
N ILE A 86 1.09 -24.55 -15.34
CA ILE A 86 1.28 -25.66 -14.39
C ILE A 86 0.94 -25.20 -12.97
N ASP A 87 0.28 -26.04 -12.18
CA ASP A 87 0.00 -25.72 -10.76
C ASP A 87 1.23 -25.92 -9.89
N ALA A 88 1.46 -24.94 -9.00
CA ALA A 88 2.52 -25.09 -8.01
C ALA A 88 2.15 -26.15 -6.95
N PRO A 89 3.11 -26.96 -6.49
CA PRO A 89 2.87 -27.87 -5.38
C PRO A 89 2.52 -27.06 -4.11
N ARG A 90 1.63 -27.62 -3.28
CA ARG A 90 1.31 -27.04 -1.99
C ARG A 90 2.57 -27.00 -1.12
N ARG A 91 2.87 -25.84 -0.55
CA ARG A 91 4.00 -25.66 0.37
C ARG A 91 3.47 -25.41 1.78
N GLY A 92 4.22 -25.83 2.78
CA GLY A 92 4.01 -25.45 4.17
C GLY A 92 4.12 -23.94 4.35
N GLY A 93 3.48 -23.41 5.38
CA GLY A 93 3.51 -21.99 5.73
C GLY A 93 4.15 -21.76 7.10
N PRO A 94 4.11 -20.52 7.63
CA PRO A 94 4.69 -20.17 8.93
C PRO A 94 4.17 -20.99 10.13
N SER A 95 3.01 -21.65 9.98
CA SER A 95 2.45 -22.55 10.99
C SER A 95 3.12 -23.93 11.00
N ASP A 96 3.83 -24.28 9.93
CA ASP A 96 4.52 -25.56 9.78
C ASP A 96 5.89 -25.52 10.46
N PRO A 97 6.17 -26.40 11.46
CA PRO A 97 7.45 -26.44 12.14
C PRO A 97 8.64 -26.72 11.23
N GLU A 98 8.46 -27.57 10.20
CA GLU A 98 9.51 -27.88 9.25
C GLU A 98 9.86 -26.67 8.39
N PHE A 99 8.84 -25.92 7.94
CA PHE A 99 9.03 -24.67 7.21
C PHE A 99 9.80 -23.65 8.06
N ARG A 100 9.45 -23.48 9.35
CA ARG A 100 10.13 -22.53 10.23
C ARG A 100 11.60 -22.90 10.48
N ARG A 101 11.85 -24.20 10.71
CA ARG A 101 13.23 -24.71 10.90
C ARG A 101 14.06 -24.46 9.66
N ARG A 102 13.52 -24.79 8.49
CA ARG A 102 14.21 -24.56 7.22
C ARG A 102 14.49 -23.08 6.97
N LEU A 103 13.52 -22.20 7.22
CA LEU A 103 13.72 -20.76 7.10
C LEU A 103 14.84 -20.25 8.02
N PHE A 104 14.90 -20.78 9.24
CA PHE A 104 15.98 -20.48 10.18
C PHE A 104 17.34 -20.94 9.62
N ASP A 105 17.43 -22.17 9.16
CA ASP A 105 18.68 -22.73 8.62
C ASP A 105 19.15 -21.94 7.40
N ASP A 106 18.26 -21.61 6.49
CA ASP A 106 18.56 -20.81 5.28
C ASP A 106 19.11 -19.42 5.66
N VAL A 107 18.54 -18.77 6.69
CA VAL A 107 18.95 -17.42 7.09
C VAL A 107 20.24 -17.40 7.92
N TYR A 108 20.42 -18.37 8.84
CA TYR A 108 21.42 -18.25 9.89
C TYR A 108 22.54 -19.30 9.84
N THR A 109 22.32 -20.47 9.25
CA THR A 109 23.26 -21.59 9.42
C THR A 109 23.80 -22.17 8.14
N ASP A 110 22.98 -22.37 7.10
CA ASP A 110 23.37 -23.13 5.89
C ASP A 110 23.14 -22.36 4.60
N PHE A 111 24.04 -21.45 4.30
CA PHE A 111 23.98 -20.67 3.07
C PHE A 111 24.09 -21.53 1.78
N GLU A 112 24.85 -22.62 1.81
CA GLU A 112 25.01 -23.47 0.63
C GLU A 112 23.73 -24.23 0.28
N SER A 113 23.00 -24.70 1.29
CA SER A 113 21.68 -25.28 1.11
C SER A 113 20.68 -24.24 0.64
N ALA A 114 20.65 -23.08 1.30
CA ALA A 114 19.80 -21.97 0.91
C ALA A 114 20.04 -21.54 -0.55
N TYR A 115 21.31 -21.47 -0.98
CA TYR A 115 21.68 -21.12 -2.35
C TYR A 115 21.18 -22.16 -3.35
N ARG A 116 21.46 -23.44 -3.11
CA ARG A 116 21.04 -24.53 -3.99
C ARG A 116 19.53 -24.62 -4.16
N ASP A 117 18.78 -24.32 -3.10
CA ASP A 117 17.35 -24.57 -3.03
C ASP A 117 16.49 -23.32 -3.28
N ALA A 118 17.08 -22.13 -3.28
CA ALA A 118 16.34 -20.89 -3.55
C ALA A 118 15.76 -20.88 -4.98
N MET A 119 14.45 -20.60 -5.08
CA MET A 119 13.76 -20.51 -6.37
C MET A 119 14.43 -19.49 -7.30
N LEU A 120 14.79 -18.31 -6.78
CA LEU A 120 15.46 -17.28 -7.57
C LEU A 120 16.77 -17.79 -8.18
N VAL A 121 17.59 -18.47 -7.38
CA VAL A 121 18.90 -19.00 -7.84
C VAL A 121 18.70 -20.03 -8.95
N ARG A 122 17.81 -21.00 -8.74
CA ARG A 122 17.48 -22.02 -9.74
C ARG A 122 17.02 -21.40 -11.04
N LEU A 123 16.15 -20.42 -10.96
CA LEU A 123 15.64 -19.70 -12.12
C LEU A 123 16.77 -18.96 -12.87
N LEU A 124 17.64 -18.23 -12.16
CA LEU A 124 18.73 -17.50 -12.80
C LEU A 124 19.78 -18.44 -13.44
N LEU A 125 20.11 -19.53 -12.77
CA LEU A 125 21.06 -20.51 -13.30
C LEU A 125 20.51 -21.30 -14.50
N SER A 126 19.20 -21.59 -14.53
CA SER A 126 18.56 -22.28 -15.65
C SER A 126 18.34 -21.38 -16.87
N GLU A 127 17.85 -20.15 -16.65
CA GLU A 127 17.47 -19.25 -17.72
C GLU A 127 18.63 -18.38 -18.25
N ARG A 128 19.59 -18.03 -17.41
CA ARG A 128 20.77 -17.24 -17.74
C ARG A 128 20.42 -15.96 -18.53
N PRO A 129 19.60 -15.06 -18.00
CA PRO A 129 19.24 -13.83 -18.68
C PRO A 129 20.45 -12.88 -18.77
N ASP A 130 20.53 -12.06 -19.83
CA ASP A 130 21.52 -10.98 -19.94
C ASP A 130 21.16 -9.80 -19.05
N VAL A 131 19.86 -9.52 -18.95
CA VAL A 131 19.31 -8.37 -18.21
C VAL A 131 18.20 -8.85 -17.28
N ILE A 132 18.25 -8.36 -16.05
CA ILE A 132 17.17 -8.57 -15.07
C ILE A 132 16.64 -7.19 -14.67
N VAL A 133 15.32 -7.04 -14.76
CA VAL A 133 14.60 -5.93 -14.13
C VAL A 133 13.77 -6.48 -12.98
N ASP A 134 14.09 -6.07 -11.76
CA ASP A 134 13.41 -6.51 -10.54
C ASP A 134 12.41 -5.46 -10.08
N CYS A 135 11.13 -5.69 -10.38
CA CYS A 135 9.99 -4.86 -9.96
C CYS A 135 9.28 -5.40 -8.70
N VAL A 136 9.83 -6.44 -8.04
CA VAL A 136 9.25 -6.99 -6.82
C VAL A 136 9.48 -6.05 -5.64
N ASN A 137 8.43 -5.72 -4.91
CA ASN A 137 8.56 -4.90 -3.70
C ASN A 137 9.18 -5.69 -2.54
N THR A 138 10.51 -5.78 -2.53
CA THR A 138 11.28 -6.52 -1.53
C THR A 138 11.01 -6.02 -0.11
N ALA A 139 10.92 -4.70 0.06
CA ALA A 139 10.65 -4.11 1.36
C ALA A 139 9.26 -4.52 1.90
N THR A 140 8.24 -4.60 1.04
CA THR A 140 6.93 -5.10 1.43
C THR A 140 6.98 -6.60 1.76
N GLY A 141 7.64 -7.41 0.94
CA GLY A 141 7.70 -8.86 1.13
C GLY A 141 8.40 -9.29 2.43
N ILE A 142 9.37 -8.50 2.89
CA ILE A 142 10.18 -8.80 4.08
C ILE A 142 9.66 -8.10 5.33
N SER A 143 9.33 -6.81 5.26
CA SER A 143 9.01 -5.99 6.44
C SER A 143 7.57 -6.11 6.94
N TYR A 144 6.67 -6.69 6.16
CA TYR A 144 5.32 -7.02 6.65
C TYR A 144 5.23 -8.37 7.37
N GLN A 145 6.34 -9.05 7.55
CA GLN A 145 6.44 -10.11 8.54
C GLN A 145 6.43 -9.45 9.91
N ASP A 146 5.41 -9.75 10.70
CA ASP A 146 5.06 -9.00 11.91
C ASP A 146 6.00 -9.33 13.09
N VAL A 147 7.18 -8.69 13.09
CA VAL A 147 8.17 -8.82 14.17
C VAL A 147 7.63 -8.31 15.52
N PHE A 148 6.75 -7.31 15.49
CA PHE A 148 6.23 -6.70 16.72
C PHE A 148 5.26 -7.63 17.44
N THR A 149 4.30 -8.22 16.70
CA THR A 149 3.38 -9.21 17.29
C THR A 149 4.11 -10.46 17.77
N THR A 150 5.13 -10.92 17.03
CA THR A 150 5.92 -12.08 17.49
C THR A 150 6.75 -11.78 18.74
N CYS A 151 7.30 -10.57 18.89
CA CYS A 151 7.94 -10.13 20.13
C CYS A 151 6.96 -10.15 21.32
N LEU A 152 5.74 -9.65 21.11
CA LEU A 152 4.71 -9.64 22.16
C LEU A 152 4.28 -11.06 22.54
N ALA A 153 4.18 -11.98 21.57
CA ALA A 153 3.87 -13.38 21.84
C ALA A 153 4.95 -14.07 22.68
N VAL A 154 6.24 -13.86 22.35
CA VAL A 154 7.36 -14.36 23.16
C VAL A 154 7.31 -13.78 24.58
N ARG A 155 7.02 -12.48 24.70
CA ARG A 155 6.91 -11.85 26.02
C ARG A 155 5.77 -12.43 26.85
N ALA A 156 4.61 -12.65 26.24
CA ALA A 156 3.47 -13.27 26.90
C ALA A 156 3.78 -14.69 27.40
N ASP A 157 4.48 -15.50 26.60
CA ASP A 157 4.91 -16.84 27.02
C ASP A 157 5.85 -16.80 28.24
N LEU A 158 6.77 -15.82 28.28
CA LEU A 158 7.68 -15.65 29.40
C LEU A 158 6.98 -15.17 30.69
N ASP A 159 5.88 -14.45 30.56
CA ASP A 159 5.10 -13.96 31.71
C ASP A 159 4.13 -15.02 32.27
N ASN A 160 3.90 -16.13 31.55
CA ASN A 160 3.07 -17.24 32.00
C ASN A 160 3.75 -18.06 33.10
N THR A 161 2.96 -18.57 34.07
CA THR A 161 3.46 -19.44 35.12
C THR A 161 2.55 -20.68 35.23
N PRO A 162 3.05 -21.89 34.88
CA PRO A 162 4.38 -22.22 34.39
C PRO A 162 4.58 -21.81 32.92
N VAL A 163 5.84 -21.55 32.52
CA VAL A 163 6.20 -21.27 31.14
C VAL A 163 6.00 -22.50 30.27
N SER A 164 5.23 -22.38 29.18
CA SER A 164 5.11 -23.45 28.17
C SER A 164 6.35 -23.45 27.27
N THR A 165 7.22 -24.43 27.42
CA THR A 165 8.44 -24.57 26.62
C THR A 165 8.13 -24.74 25.11
N GLU A 166 7.03 -25.40 24.77
CA GLU A 166 6.64 -25.63 23.38
C GLU A 166 6.15 -24.34 22.71
N SER A 167 5.25 -23.61 23.37
CA SER A 167 4.76 -22.31 22.91
C SER A 167 5.89 -21.30 22.76
N LEU A 168 6.74 -21.21 23.78
CA LEU A 168 7.90 -20.31 23.77
C LEU A 168 8.85 -20.65 22.59
N ARG A 169 9.14 -21.93 22.38
CA ARG A 169 9.97 -22.36 21.24
C ARG A 169 9.36 -21.93 19.91
N GLU A 170 8.09 -22.19 19.71
CA GLU A 170 7.40 -21.82 18.47
C GLU A 170 7.42 -20.31 18.25
N ASN A 171 7.12 -19.51 19.27
CA ASN A 171 7.10 -18.06 19.14
C ASN A 171 8.50 -17.46 18.96
N VAL A 172 9.54 -18.05 19.56
CA VAL A 172 10.94 -17.66 19.30
C VAL A 172 11.35 -18.00 17.87
N GLU A 173 11.01 -19.19 17.35
CA GLU A 173 11.27 -19.55 15.95
C GLU A 173 10.57 -18.59 14.98
N ARG A 174 9.31 -18.23 15.24
CA ARG A 174 8.57 -17.23 14.47
C ARG A 174 9.23 -15.86 14.52
N LEU A 175 9.66 -15.42 15.71
CA LEU A 175 10.36 -14.16 15.88
C LEU A 175 11.66 -14.12 15.06
N MET A 176 12.49 -15.15 15.18
CA MET A 176 13.74 -15.23 14.41
C MET A 176 13.48 -15.24 12.90
N GLY A 177 12.45 -15.95 12.44
CA GLY A 177 12.02 -15.95 11.04
C GLY A 177 11.42 -14.62 10.57
N SER A 178 10.97 -13.74 11.47
CA SER A 178 10.38 -12.43 11.10
C SER A 178 11.40 -11.28 11.04
N LEU A 179 12.68 -11.52 11.40
CA LEU A 179 13.71 -10.48 11.37
C LEU A 179 14.07 -10.09 9.94
N SER A 180 13.73 -8.85 9.56
CA SER A 180 13.82 -8.36 8.18
C SER A 180 15.26 -8.24 7.68
N ILE A 181 16.20 -7.76 8.50
CA ILE A 181 17.57 -7.51 8.06
C ILE A 181 18.35 -8.79 7.77
N PRO A 182 18.33 -9.85 8.62
CA PRO A 182 18.95 -11.13 8.25
C PRO A 182 18.42 -11.73 6.96
N GLN A 183 17.11 -11.66 6.72
CA GLN A 183 16.50 -12.11 5.46
C GLN A 183 16.98 -11.29 4.26
N LEU A 184 17.08 -9.97 4.41
CA LEU A 184 17.60 -9.10 3.36
C LEU A 184 19.07 -9.42 3.04
N ILE A 185 19.88 -9.67 4.06
CA ILE A 185 21.29 -10.07 3.88
C ILE A 185 21.38 -11.40 3.10
N LEU A 186 20.58 -12.40 3.49
CA LEU A 186 20.51 -13.65 2.75
C LEU A 186 20.13 -13.39 1.29
N ARG A 187 19.08 -12.60 1.04
CA ARG A 187 18.60 -12.26 -0.30
C ARG A 187 19.70 -11.63 -1.16
N ILE A 188 20.45 -10.68 -0.63
CA ILE A 188 21.55 -10.01 -1.34
C ILE A 188 22.69 -10.99 -1.65
N ARG A 189 23.04 -11.88 -0.71
CA ARG A 189 24.06 -12.90 -0.93
C ARG A 189 23.67 -13.91 -2.01
N LEU A 190 22.42 -14.39 -1.99
CA LEU A 190 21.87 -15.27 -3.02
C LEU A 190 21.89 -14.59 -4.38
N LEU A 191 21.42 -13.33 -4.44
CA LEU A 191 21.38 -12.55 -5.66
C LEU A 191 22.78 -12.32 -6.22
N TYR A 192 23.72 -11.82 -5.42
CA TYR A 192 25.08 -11.55 -5.86
C TYR A 192 25.72 -12.78 -6.50
N ARG A 193 25.71 -13.92 -5.81
CA ARG A 193 26.34 -15.15 -6.30
C ARG A 193 25.65 -15.68 -7.56
N SER A 194 24.32 -15.70 -7.59
CA SER A 194 23.58 -16.20 -8.75
C SER A 194 23.73 -15.30 -9.98
N LEU A 195 23.82 -13.98 -9.82
CA LEU A 195 24.09 -13.05 -10.91
C LEU A 195 25.48 -13.31 -11.52
N ALA A 196 26.49 -13.50 -10.68
CA ALA A 196 27.85 -13.79 -11.13
C ALA A 196 27.94 -15.15 -11.87
N GLU A 197 27.35 -16.20 -11.30
CA GLU A 197 27.40 -17.56 -11.88
C GLU A 197 26.53 -17.71 -13.14
N SER A 198 25.39 -16.99 -13.23
CA SER A 198 24.53 -17.02 -14.42
C SER A 198 25.03 -16.15 -15.58
N GLY A 199 26.01 -15.26 -15.33
CA GLY A 199 26.58 -14.39 -16.33
C GLY A 199 25.71 -13.20 -16.70
N VAL A 200 24.81 -12.78 -15.81
CA VAL A 200 24.00 -11.57 -15.97
C VAL A 200 24.89 -10.34 -16.16
N ARG A 201 24.56 -9.51 -17.11
CA ARG A 201 25.33 -8.30 -17.43
C ARG A 201 24.80 -7.07 -16.73
N LEU A 202 23.49 -6.99 -16.53
CA LEU A 202 22.80 -5.88 -15.87
C LEU A 202 21.68 -6.39 -14.95
N TYR A 203 21.70 -5.95 -13.71
CA TYR A 203 20.57 -6.05 -12.78
C TYR A 203 20.08 -4.64 -12.46
N LEU A 204 18.82 -4.37 -12.76
CA LEU A 204 18.16 -3.11 -12.47
C LEU A 204 16.99 -3.34 -11.51
N LYS A 205 17.05 -2.68 -10.37
CA LYS A 205 15.98 -2.69 -9.36
C LYS A 205 15.06 -1.49 -9.56
N VAL A 206 13.76 -1.74 -9.67
CA VAL A 206 12.75 -0.71 -9.44
C VAL A 206 12.40 -0.77 -7.96
N GLY A 207 12.98 0.14 -7.19
CA GLY A 207 12.91 0.15 -5.73
C GLY A 207 11.75 0.99 -5.20
N THR A 208 11.41 0.80 -3.93
CA THR A 208 10.45 1.66 -3.22
C THR A 208 11.17 2.67 -2.34
N THR A 209 10.58 3.84 -2.14
CA THR A 209 11.04 4.80 -1.13
C THR A 209 10.65 4.41 0.29
N GLY A 210 9.76 3.42 0.45
CA GLY A 210 9.23 2.98 1.75
C GLY A 210 8.00 3.75 2.20
N THR A 211 7.90 5.04 1.89
CA THR A 211 6.78 5.91 2.30
C THR A 211 5.68 6.04 1.25
N GLY A 212 5.85 5.43 0.07
CA GLY A 212 4.93 5.59 -1.06
C GLY A 212 5.00 6.93 -1.77
N GLY A 213 5.90 7.85 -1.38
CA GLY A 213 6.18 9.07 -2.10
C GLY A 213 5.15 10.19 -1.97
N MET A 214 4.36 10.23 -0.89
CA MET A 214 3.30 11.23 -0.71
C MET A 214 3.79 12.60 -0.22
N GLY A 215 5.00 13.01 -0.56
CA GLY A 215 5.55 14.35 -0.29
C GLY A 215 5.68 14.69 1.20
N LEU A 216 6.07 15.94 1.48
CA LEU A 216 6.30 16.40 2.85
C LEU A 216 5.00 16.79 3.58
N ASN A 217 3.95 17.15 2.85
CA ASN A 217 2.69 17.63 3.43
C ASN A 217 1.76 16.47 3.83
N ILE A 218 1.91 15.30 3.21
CA ILE A 218 1.18 14.09 3.54
C ILE A 218 2.21 12.98 3.73
N PRO A 219 2.80 12.85 4.93
CA PRO A 219 3.95 11.98 5.16
C PRO A 219 3.59 10.50 5.21
N TYR A 220 2.31 10.14 5.19
CA TYR A 220 1.87 8.76 5.36
C TYR A 220 1.06 8.27 4.17
N THR A 221 1.42 7.09 3.68
CA THR A 221 0.62 6.30 2.75
C THR A 221 -0.16 5.23 3.52
N HIS A 222 -1.00 4.49 2.86
CA HIS A 222 -1.76 3.36 3.42
C HIS A 222 -2.80 3.75 4.48
N GLY A 223 -3.23 5.01 4.54
CA GLY A 223 -4.25 5.48 5.46
C GLY A 223 -3.85 5.49 6.93
N GLU A 224 -2.57 5.56 7.24
CA GLU A 224 -2.09 5.65 8.60
C GLU A 224 -2.01 7.11 9.07
N GLU A 225 -2.59 7.39 10.23
CA GLU A 225 -2.50 8.71 10.86
C GLU A 225 -1.10 9.02 11.40
N ARG A 226 -0.37 7.97 11.74
CA ARG A 226 1.02 7.99 12.19
C ARG A 226 1.74 6.80 11.58
N PRO A 227 3.05 6.89 11.31
CA PRO A 227 3.77 5.76 10.79
C PRO A 227 3.70 4.61 11.79
N SER A 228 3.11 3.51 11.34
CA SER A 228 3.12 2.26 12.12
C SER A 228 4.55 1.73 12.24
N PRO A 229 4.84 0.90 13.26
CA PRO A 229 6.10 0.18 13.32
C PRO A 229 6.39 -0.62 12.04
N GLN A 230 5.37 -1.20 11.41
CA GLN A 230 5.50 -1.93 10.15
C GLN A 230 5.92 -1.01 9.00
N LEU A 231 5.32 0.17 8.87
CA LEU A 231 5.71 1.15 7.85
C LEU A 231 7.14 1.65 8.06
N LEU A 232 7.53 1.94 9.30
CA LEU A 232 8.90 2.34 9.65
C LEU A 232 9.89 1.21 9.35
N ASN A 233 9.54 -0.04 9.64
CA ASN A 233 10.36 -1.20 9.30
C ASN A 233 10.49 -1.36 7.77
N LYS A 234 9.41 -1.22 7.03
CA LYS A 234 9.43 -1.22 5.55
C LYS A 234 10.37 -0.14 5.01
N THR A 235 10.30 1.06 5.55
CA THR A 235 11.18 2.18 5.16
C THR A 235 12.65 1.85 5.43
N ALA A 236 12.95 1.35 6.63
CA ALA A 236 14.31 0.94 7.01
C ALA A 236 14.87 -0.15 6.07
N VAL A 237 14.05 -1.17 5.77
CA VAL A 237 14.42 -2.25 4.84
C VAL A 237 14.67 -1.70 3.42
N ALA A 238 13.82 -0.77 2.95
CA ALA A 238 13.98 -0.17 1.63
C ALA A 238 15.31 0.60 1.50
N PHE A 239 15.69 1.35 2.53
CA PHE A 239 16.99 2.06 2.55
C PHE A 239 18.17 1.09 2.71
N ALA A 240 18.06 0.09 3.60
CA ALA A 240 19.08 -0.93 3.76
C ALA A 240 19.34 -1.70 2.45
N HIS A 241 18.26 -2.02 1.70
CA HIS A 241 18.38 -2.67 0.40
C HIS A 241 19.18 -1.83 -0.59
N THR A 242 18.89 -0.54 -0.73
CA THR A 242 19.67 0.38 -1.58
C THR A 242 21.15 0.41 -1.19
N GLY A 243 21.44 0.51 0.12
CA GLY A 243 22.82 0.46 0.62
C GLY A 243 23.55 -0.83 0.27
N MET A 244 22.85 -1.98 0.37
CA MET A 244 23.42 -3.28 0.02
C MET A 244 23.61 -3.45 -1.49
N LEU A 245 22.70 -2.94 -2.33
CA LEU A 245 22.87 -2.91 -3.79
C LEU A 245 24.08 -2.06 -4.18
N PHE A 246 24.27 -0.92 -3.53
CA PHE A 246 25.44 -0.08 -3.70
C PHE A 246 26.75 -0.82 -3.35
N LEU A 247 26.78 -1.55 -2.24
CA LEU A 247 27.93 -2.39 -1.88
C LEU A 247 28.16 -3.51 -2.91
N MET A 248 27.09 -4.17 -3.33
CA MET A 248 27.14 -5.22 -4.34
C MET A 248 27.70 -4.72 -5.67
N ALA A 249 27.30 -3.52 -6.12
CA ALA A 249 27.81 -2.90 -7.33
C ALA A 249 29.33 -2.66 -7.33
N ARG A 250 29.94 -2.54 -6.15
CA ARG A 250 31.38 -2.34 -5.94
C ARG A 250 32.15 -3.62 -5.66
N THR A 251 31.46 -4.75 -5.55
CA THR A 251 32.10 -6.03 -5.28
C THR A 251 32.70 -6.61 -6.58
N PRO A 252 33.95 -7.07 -6.58
CA PRO A 252 34.58 -7.65 -7.77
C PRO A 252 33.75 -8.81 -8.33
N GLY A 253 33.58 -8.86 -9.65
CA GLY A 253 32.80 -9.88 -10.34
C GLY A 253 31.30 -9.62 -10.37
N SER A 254 30.82 -8.54 -9.77
CA SER A 254 29.42 -8.12 -9.88
C SER A 254 29.08 -7.63 -11.29
N PRO A 255 27.86 -7.88 -11.79
CA PRO A 255 27.37 -7.23 -12.99
C PRO A 255 27.18 -5.72 -12.76
N ILE A 256 26.71 -5.01 -13.78
CA ILE A 256 26.23 -3.64 -13.59
C ILE A 256 24.97 -3.69 -12.73
N ILE A 257 24.98 -2.97 -11.60
CA ILE A 257 23.85 -2.87 -10.68
C ILE A 257 23.31 -1.44 -10.75
N LYS A 258 22.00 -1.33 -10.97
CA LYS A 258 21.27 -0.06 -10.97
C LYS A 258 20.02 -0.15 -10.10
N GLU A 259 19.60 0.97 -9.56
CA GLU A 259 18.32 1.09 -8.88
C GLU A 259 17.63 2.39 -9.25
N VAL A 260 16.40 2.29 -9.76
CA VAL A 260 15.50 3.42 -9.97
C VAL A 260 14.44 3.41 -8.88
N LYS A 261 14.26 4.52 -8.18
CA LYS A 261 13.22 4.69 -7.16
C LYS A 261 12.21 5.69 -7.65
N PRO A 262 11.07 5.24 -8.21
CA PRO A 262 9.99 6.16 -8.54
C PRO A 262 9.48 6.79 -7.25
N ALA A 263 9.52 8.11 -7.19
CA ALA A 263 8.91 8.88 -6.12
C ALA A 263 7.43 9.10 -6.44
N ALA A 264 6.63 9.43 -5.42
CA ALA A 264 5.25 9.83 -5.58
C ALA A 264 4.23 8.71 -5.86
N LEU A 265 3.02 9.10 -6.14
CA LEU A 265 1.91 8.23 -6.44
C LEU A 265 2.10 7.63 -7.83
N ILE A 266 2.32 6.34 -7.91
CA ILE A 266 2.35 5.64 -9.18
C ILE A 266 0.92 5.60 -9.71
N GLY A 267 0.56 6.33 -10.73
CA GLY A 267 -0.68 6.30 -11.46
C GLY A 267 -1.89 5.65 -10.77
N TYR A 268 -2.87 5.23 -11.52
CA TYR A 268 -3.96 4.43 -10.97
C TYR A 268 -4.31 3.26 -11.89
N ARG A 269 -4.82 2.16 -11.31
CA ARG A 269 -5.26 0.97 -12.05
C ARG A 269 -6.64 1.15 -12.65
N GLY A 270 -7.51 1.87 -11.95
CA GLY A 270 -8.87 2.09 -12.37
C GLY A 270 -9.65 2.94 -11.40
N VAL A 271 -10.84 3.35 -11.83
CA VAL A 271 -11.80 4.07 -11.01
C VAL A 271 -13.11 3.29 -11.06
N ASP A 272 -13.55 2.79 -9.92
CA ASP A 272 -14.69 1.89 -9.81
C ASP A 272 -15.62 2.27 -8.67
N HIS A 273 -16.90 1.92 -8.81
CA HIS A 273 -17.86 1.93 -7.72
C HIS A 273 -17.78 0.61 -6.96
N ARG A 274 -17.13 0.62 -5.80
CA ARG A 274 -16.91 -0.60 -5.01
C ARG A 274 -17.16 -0.39 -3.52
N ALA A 275 -17.26 -1.47 -2.77
CA ALA A 275 -17.43 -1.40 -1.33
C ALA A 275 -16.24 -0.68 -0.67
N ALA A 276 -16.55 0.26 0.21
CA ALA A 276 -15.58 0.92 1.05
C ALA A 276 -15.14 -0.06 2.15
N MET A 277 -13.88 -0.49 2.09
CA MET A 277 -13.32 -1.46 3.01
C MET A 277 -12.61 -0.74 4.16
N GLY A 278 -12.81 -1.19 5.38
CA GLY A 278 -12.20 -0.59 6.56
C GLY A 278 -11.79 -1.61 7.61
N ARG A 279 -10.92 -1.21 8.52
CA ARG A 279 -10.68 -2.00 9.72
C ARG A 279 -11.85 -1.80 10.67
N GLN A 280 -12.59 -2.85 10.94
CA GLN A 280 -13.65 -2.87 11.95
C GLN A 280 -13.10 -3.50 13.22
N PHE A 281 -13.57 -3.01 14.37
CA PHE A 281 -13.28 -3.67 15.63
C PHE A 281 -14.21 -4.89 15.78
N ARG A 282 -13.64 -6.07 16.00
CA ARG A 282 -14.39 -7.27 16.34
C ARG A 282 -14.58 -7.36 17.85
N LYS A 283 -15.82 -7.55 18.25
CA LYS A 283 -16.17 -7.86 19.64
C LYS A 283 -15.86 -9.35 19.88
N LEU A 284 -14.92 -9.63 20.74
CA LEU A 284 -14.57 -10.97 21.17
C LEU A 284 -14.94 -11.13 22.64
N THR A 285 -15.44 -12.30 23.01
CA THR A 285 -15.65 -12.64 24.42
C THR A 285 -14.52 -13.60 24.82
N ARG A 286 -13.56 -13.12 25.60
CA ARG A 286 -12.51 -13.94 26.20
C ARG A 286 -12.71 -13.97 27.72
N GLU A 287 -12.84 -15.16 28.29
CA GLU A 287 -13.00 -15.39 29.73
C GLU A 287 -14.14 -14.60 30.39
N GLY A 288 -15.24 -14.36 29.64
CA GLY A 288 -16.40 -13.62 30.14
C GLY A 288 -16.28 -12.08 30.01
N GLU A 289 -15.12 -11.56 29.63
CA GLU A 289 -14.95 -10.14 29.29
C GLU A 289 -15.11 -9.88 27.80
N THR A 290 -15.77 -8.76 27.47
CA THR A 290 -15.83 -8.27 26.11
C THR A 290 -14.53 -7.55 25.78
N VAL A 291 -13.74 -8.13 24.86
CA VAL A 291 -12.51 -7.53 24.32
C VAL A 291 -12.78 -7.11 22.89
N PHE A 292 -12.30 -5.92 22.52
CA PHE A 292 -12.34 -5.44 21.14
C PHE A 292 -10.95 -5.58 20.53
N GLU A 293 -10.84 -6.41 19.51
CA GLU A 293 -9.64 -6.50 18.68
C GLU A 293 -9.86 -5.75 17.37
N LEU A 294 -8.82 -5.07 16.90
CA LEU A 294 -8.78 -4.55 15.54
C LEU A 294 -8.74 -5.78 14.61
N GLY A 295 -9.84 -6.08 13.95
CA GLY A 295 -9.89 -7.18 13.00
C GLY A 295 -8.88 -6.99 11.87
N ASP A 296 -8.44 -8.08 11.25
CA ASP A 296 -7.54 -8.10 10.06
C ASP A 296 -8.20 -7.47 8.81
N ALA A 297 -9.06 -6.66 9.02
CA ALA A 297 -10.19 -6.30 8.32
C ALA A 297 -10.04 -5.55 7.03
N ASN A 298 -10.36 -6.19 6.04
CA ASN A 298 -11.00 -5.63 4.89
C ASN A 298 -12.47 -6.05 4.87
N GLU A 299 -13.24 -5.57 5.84
CA GLU A 299 -14.70 -5.77 5.85
C GLU A 299 -15.37 -4.51 5.29
N PRO A 300 -16.45 -4.64 4.49
CA PRO A 300 -17.20 -3.50 4.00
C PRO A 300 -17.78 -2.69 5.18
N TYR A 301 -17.70 -1.37 5.08
CA TYR A 301 -18.52 -0.54 5.97
C TYR A 301 -19.99 -0.75 5.67
N VAL A 302 -20.79 -0.78 6.72
CA VAL A 302 -22.25 -0.89 6.62
C VAL A 302 -22.88 0.46 6.91
N LEU A 303 -23.86 0.84 6.12
CA LEU A 303 -24.64 2.06 6.32
C LEU A 303 -25.64 1.86 7.45
N TYR A 304 -25.57 2.73 8.44
CA TYR A 304 -26.49 2.78 9.55
C TYR A 304 -27.18 4.13 9.62
N LYS A 305 -28.44 4.12 10.02
CA LYS A 305 -29.14 5.34 10.37
C LYS A 305 -28.54 5.89 11.66
N PRO A 306 -28.08 7.16 11.67
CA PRO A 306 -27.52 7.75 12.86
C PRO A 306 -28.55 7.88 13.98
N ARG A 307 -28.08 7.79 15.23
CA ARG A 307 -28.90 8.07 16.42
C ARG A 307 -28.47 9.39 17.04
N LYS A 308 -29.44 10.13 17.60
CA LYS A 308 -29.16 11.27 18.46
C LYS A 308 -28.76 10.79 19.86
N GLU A 309 -27.64 11.28 20.35
CA GLU A 309 -27.14 11.00 21.68
C GLU A 309 -26.82 12.30 22.41
N LYS A 310 -27.11 12.36 23.70
CA LYS A 310 -26.77 13.52 24.51
C LYS A 310 -25.29 13.51 24.84
N LEU A 311 -24.65 14.65 24.70
CA LEU A 311 -23.27 14.87 25.14
C LEU A 311 -23.28 15.09 26.67
N ALA A 312 -23.11 14.01 27.44
CA ALA A 312 -23.07 14.07 28.90
C ALA A 312 -22.21 12.95 29.47
N GLY A 313 -21.43 13.25 30.48
CA GLY A 313 -20.60 12.28 31.19
C GLY A 313 -19.43 11.75 30.37
N GLU A 314 -19.41 10.47 30.10
CA GLU A 314 -18.41 9.80 29.28
C GLU A 314 -19.02 9.32 27.96
N LEU A 315 -18.33 9.54 26.87
CA LEU A 315 -18.68 9.04 25.55
C LEU A 315 -18.01 7.67 25.36
N ASP A 316 -18.81 6.64 25.11
CA ASP A 316 -18.31 5.30 24.80
C ASP A 316 -17.88 5.22 23.31
N LEU A 317 -16.60 4.97 23.09
CA LEU A 317 -16.00 4.79 21.77
C LEU A 317 -16.05 3.34 21.29
N THR A 318 -16.58 2.43 22.12
CA THR A 318 -16.66 1.01 21.80
C THR A 318 -17.59 0.80 20.61
N PRO A 319 -17.15 0.11 19.54
CA PRO A 319 -18.01 -0.21 18.44
C PRO A 319 -19.15 -1.14 18.88
N ASP A 320 -20.37 -0.66 18.79
CA ASP A 320 -21.56 -1.46 19.09
C ASP A 320 -22.67 -1.21 18.04
N PRO A 321 -22.84 -2.12 17.06
CA PRO A 321 -23.90 -2.01 16.07
C PRO A 321 -25.28 -2.38 16.60
N SER A 322 -25.38 -2.88 17.83
CA SER A 322 -26.66 -3.29 18.40
C SER A 322 -27.61 -2.10 18.53
N GLY A 323 -28.85 -2.29 18.09
CA GLY A 323 -29.86 -1.25 18.13
C GLY A 323 -29.71 -0.12 17.10
N TYR A 324 -28.78 -0.23 16.14
CA TYR A 324 -28.73 0.64 14.97
C TYR A 324 -29.48 0.02 13.79
N GLU A 325 -30.29 0.82 13.12
CA GLU A 325 -30.99 0.46 11.90
C GLU A 325 -30.01 0.51 10.71
N ARG A 326 -29.89 -0.62 10.00
CA ARG A 326 -29.16 -0.63 8.73
C ARG A 326 -30.03 0.00 7.66
N ILE A 327 -29.43 0.87 6.85
CA ILE A 327 -30.12 1.48 5.71
C ILE A 327 -29.51 0.96 4.41
N ALA A 328 -30.32 0.93 3.36
CA ALA A 328 -29.83 0.63 2.03
C ALA A 328 -29.28 1.92 1.37
N GLY A 329 -28.14 1.77 0.68
CA GLY A 329 -27.65 2.78 -0.23
C GLY A 329 -28.47 2.86 -1.52
N PRO A 330 -28.12 3.76 -2.45
CA PRO A 330 -28.82 3.90 -3.71
C PRO A 330 -28.86 2.64 -4.58
N ASP A 331 -27.86 1.74 -4.39
CA ASP A 331 -27.77 0.43 -5.06
C ASP A 331 -28.61 -0.68 -4.38
N GLY A 332 -29.34 -0.34 -3.31
CA GLY A 332 -30.17 -1.26 -2.56
C GLY A 332 -29.43 -2.17 -1.59
N THR A 333 -28.12 -2.04 -1.46
CA THR A 333 -27.31 -2.79 -0.47
C THR A 333 -27.12 -1.96 0.80
N SER A 334 -26.87 -2.63 1.93
CA SER A 334 -26.47 -1.95 3.17
C SER A 334 -24.98 -1.73 3.28
N GLU A 335 -24.20 -2.21 2.32
CA GLU A 335 -22.77 -1.90 2.25
C GLU A 335 -22.55 -0.47 1.78
N LEU A 336 -21.59 0.22 2.41
CA LEU A 336 -21.14 1.52 1.91
C LEU A 336 -20.34 1.31 0.63
N ARG A 337 -20.98 1.55 -0.51
CA ARG A 337 -20.33 1.51 -1.82
C ARG A 337 -20.17 2.92 -2.36
N VAL A 338 -18.95 3.26 -2.73
CA VAL A 338 -18.60 4.60 -3.22
C VAL A 338 -17.67 4.52 -4.42
N PRO A 339 -17.63 5.55 -5.28
CA PRO A 339 -16.59 5.69 -6.28
C PRO A 339 -15.21 5.79 -5.62
N LEU A 340 -14.29 4.95 -6.05
CA LEU A 340 -12.91 4.89 -5.55
C LEU A 340 -11.93 4.83 -6.70
N VAL A 341 -10.82 5.55 -6.56
CA VAL A 341 -9.65 5.39 -7.43
C VAL A 341 -8.67 4.41 -6.77
N ASP A 342 -8.25 3.41 -7.54
CA ASP A 342 -7.28 2.40 -7.11
C ASP A 342 -5.87 2.80 -7.56
N THR A 343 -5.05 3.25 -6.63
CA THR A 343 -3.66 3.64 -6.90
C THR A 343 -2.65 2.51 -6.60
N GLY A 344 -3.12 1.28 -6.54
CA GLY A 344 -2.29 0.10 -6.27
C GLY A 344 -1.87 0.02 -4.80
N GLU A 345 -0.58 -0.10 -4.55
CA GLU A 345 -0.04 -0.24 -3.18
C GLU A 345 -0.31 0.99 -2.29
N ASN A 346 -0.52 2.16 -2.88
CA ASN A 346 -0.83 3.39 -2.15
C ASN A 346 -2.27 3.46 -1.65
N GLY A 347 -3.13 2.56 -2.10
CA GLY A 347 -4.46 2.36 -1.56
C GLY A 347 -5.60 2.80 -2.47
N LEU A 348 -6.78 2.88 -1.87
CA LEU A 348 -8.02 3.29 -2.50
C LEU A 348 -8.41 4.65 -1.93
N PHE A 349 -8.69 5.61 -2.81
CA PHE A 349 -9.06 6.97 -2.41
C PHE A 349 -10.42 7.34 -2.97
N THR A 350 -11.20 8.05 -2.17
CA THR A 350 -12.44 8.70 -2.59
C THR A 350 -12.14 9.95 -3.41
N LEU A 351 -13.17 10.54 -4.03
CA LEU A 351 -13.02 11.80 -4.76
C LEU A 351 -12.37 12.89 -3.91
N GLY A 352 -12.88 13.11 -2.70
CA GLY A 352 -12.37 14.16 -1.82
C GLY A 352 -10.94 13.92 -1.36
N GLU A 353 -10.60 12.68 -1.01
CA GLU A 353 -9.24 12.30 -0.65
C GLU A 353 -8.28 12.44 -1.83
N PHE A 354 -8.66 11.96 -3.01
CA PHE A 354 -7.84 12.05 -4.21
C PHE A 354 -7.62 13.50 -4.66
N GLU A 355 -8.67 14.33 -4.57
CA GLU A 355 -8.60 15.76 -4.84
C GLU A 355 -7.62 16.45 -3.86
N ALA A 356 -7.72 16.14 -2.56
CA ALA A 356 -6.86 16.72 -1.52
C ALA A 356 -5.39 16.38 -1.73
N ILE A 357 -5.06 15.10 -2.02
CA ILE A 357 -3.67 14.67 -2.21
C ILE A 357 -3.06 15.12 -3.54
N THR A 358 -3.88 15.45 -4.53
CA THR A 358 -3.42 15.85 -5.87
C THR A 358 -3.60 17.34 -6.14
N ALA A 359 -4.19 18.09 -5.21
CA ALA A 359 -4.37 19.53 -5.33
C ALA A 359 -3.04 20.27 -5.14
N LEU A 360 -2.93 21.46 -5.73
CA LEU A 360 -1.83 22.41 -5.52
C LEU A 360 -0.43 21.82 -5.73
N ASP A 361 -0.31 20.88 -6.65
CA ASP A 361 0.98 20.22 -6.94
C ASP A 361 1.64 19.55 -5.72
N GLN A 362 0.87 19.18 -4.72
CA GLN A 362 1.39 18.54 -3.50
C GLN A 362 1.89 17.12 -3.73
N MET A 363 1.38 16.49 -4.78
CA MET A 363 1.82 15.17 -5.20
C MET A 363 2.05 15.12 -6.69
N GLU A 364 3.09 14.42 -7.05
CA GLU A 364 3.39 14.12 -8.43
C GLU A 364 3.00 12.69 -8.75
N PHE A 365 2.40 12.53 -9.91
CA PHE A 365 2.15 11.21 -10.47
C PHE A 365 3.32 10.81 -11.34
N ILE A 366 3.75 9.57 -11.19
CA ILE A 366 4.52 8.89 -12.20
C ILE A 366 3.71 7.71 -12.71
N THR A 367 3.57 7.57 -14.02
CA THR A 367 2.87 6.45 -14.60
C THR A 367 3.76 5.21 -14.66
N PRO A 368 3.18 4.01 -14.67
CA PRO A 368 3.95 2.79 -14.91
C PRO A 368 4.71 2.82 -16.24
N GLU A 369 4.15 3.47 -17.26
CA GLU A 369 4.74 3.65 -18.58
C GLU A 369 5.98 4.56 -18.51
N GLU A 370 5.90 5.69 -17.80
CA GLU A 370 7.05 6.59 -17.59
C GLU A 370 8.19 5.90 -16.82
N ILE A 371 7.84 5.07 -15.81
CA ILE A 371 8.84 4.24 -15.13
C ILE A 371 9.48 3.27 -16.12
N ALA A 372 8.67 2.62 -16.97
CA ALA A 372 9.17 1.69 -17.98
C ALA A 372 10.09 2.39 -18.97
N ASP A 373 9.79 3.62 -19.40
CA ASP A 373 10.65 4.41 -20.28
C ASP A 373 12.01 4.70 -19.63
N ILE A 374 12.01 5.12 -18.36
CA ILE A 374 13.26 5.34 -17.61
C ILE A 374 14.06 4.04 -17.50
N VAL A 375 13.41 2.93 -17.14
CA VAL A 375 14.05 1.61 -17.00
C VAL A 375 14.70 1.19 -18.32
N VAL A 376 14.00 1.33 -19.44
CA VAL A 376 14.55 0.94 -20.76
C VAL A 376 15.70 1.85 -21.18
N LEU A 377 15.64 3.15 -20.90
CA LEU A 377 16.76 4.05 -21.14
C LEU A 377 18.00 3.65 -20.31
N GLU A 378 17.80 3.30 -19.03
CA GLU A 378 18.89 2.83 -18.17
C GLU A 378 19.46 1.47 -18.64
N VAL A 379 18.59 0.56 -19.14
CA VAL A 379 19.01 -0.72 -19.74
C VAL A 379 19.84 -0.49 -21.01
N LYS A 380 19.47 0.49 -21.82
CA LYS A 380 20.23 0.90 -23.03
C LYS A 380 21.54 1.64 -22.72
N GLY A 381 21.82 1.91 -21.45
CA GLY A 381 23.02 2.63 -21.01
C GLY A 381 22.92 4.15 -21.14
N VAL A 382 21.72 4.69 -21.37
CA VAL A 382 21.48 6.12 -21.30
C VAL A 382 21.39 6.52 -19.84
N GLY A 383 22.31 7.36 -19.37
CA GLY A 383 22.27 7.87 -18.00
C GLY A 383 21.11 8.85 -17.83
N THR A 384 20.02 8.41 -17.21
CA THR A 384 18.83 9.27 -16.98
C THR A 384 19.02 10.20 -15.78
N GLY A 385 20.07 9.99 -14.98
CA GLY A 385 20.25 10.65 -13.68
C GLY A 385 19.34 10.09 -12.57
N ARG A 386 18.64 8.97 -12.83
CA ARG A 386 17.68 8.35 -11.91
C ARG A 386 18.24 7.10 -11.22
N ASP A 387 19.44 6.66 -11.58
CA ASP A 387 20.10 5.53 -10.93
C ASP A 387 20.66 5.94 -9.57
N VAL A 388 19.97 5.50 -8.51
CA VAL A 388 20.33 5.81 -7.11
C VAL A 388 21.64 5.15 -6.70
N VAL A 389 21.98 4.00 -7.27
CA VAL A 389 23.21 3.28 -6.95
C VAL A 389 24.44 4.07 -7.40
N SER A 390 24.37 4.68 -8.59
CA SER A 390 25.45 5.52 -9.10
C SER A 390 25.51 6.88 -8.41
N ALA A 391 24.37 7.38 -7.97
CA ALA A 391 24.22 8.73 -7.44
C ALA A 391 23.80 8.75 -5.97
N ILE A 392 24.27 7.77 -5.19
CA ILE A 392 23.89 7.64 -3.77
C ILE A 392 24.23 8.89 -2.95
N ASP A 393 25.29 9.60 -3.32
CA ASP A 393 25.70 10.84 -2.64
C ASP A 393 24.86 12.05 -3.07
N SER A 394 24.20 11.98 -4.21
CA SER A 394 23.39 13.08 -4.74
C SER A 394 21.88 12.86 -4.53
N SER A 395 21.44 11.73 -4.00
CA SER A 395 20.08 11.33 -3.57
C SER A 395 18.93 12.08 -4.24
N VAL A 396 19.01 12.31 -5.54
CA VAL A 396 17.99 13.10 -6.21
C VAL A 396 17.14 12.23 -7.10
N LEU A 397 16.15 11.69 -6.50
CA LEU A 397 14.92 11.46 -7.24
C LEU A 397 14.08 12.71 -7.04
N GLY A 398 14.32 13.72 -7.87
CA GLY A 398 13.40 14.85 -7.95
C GLY A 398 12.03 14.32 -8.31
N SER A 399 11.05 14.74 -7.57
CA SER A 399 9.63 14.53 -7.80
C SER A 399 9.15 15.34 -9.01
N THR A 400 9.65 15.08 -10.22
CA THR A 400 9.38 15.91 -11.39
C THR A 400 8.38 15.30 -12.37
N TYR A 401 7.76 14.18 -12.01
CA TYR A 401 6.81 13.53 -12.91
C TYR A 401 5.37 13.89 -12.52
N LYS A 402 4.82 14.86 -13.23
CA LYS A 402 3.39 15.18 -13.15
C LYS A 402 2.64 14.39 -14.20
N ALA A 403 1.82 13.45 -13.80
CA ALA A 403 0.86 12.83 -14.69
C ALA A 403 -0.35 13.76 -14.87
N GLY A 404 -0.13 14.89 -15.53
CA GLY A 404 -1.12 15.96 -15.67
C GLY A 404 -2.47 15.52 -16.26
N LEU A 405 -2.51 14.41 -16.99
CA LEU A 405 -3.75 13.86 -17.54
C LEU A 405 -4.44 12.85 -16.62
N LEU A 406 -3.70 12.16 -15.74
CA LEU A 406 -4.29 11.13 -14.87
C LEU A 406 -5.18 11.71 -13.80
N ARG A 407 -4.79 12.83 -13.18
CA ARG A 407 -5.60 13.52 -12.18
C ARG A 407 -6.96 13.95 -12.73
N PRO A 408 -7.04 14.74 -13.84
CA PRO A 408 -8.32 15.14 -14.41
C PRO A 408 -9.17 13.96 -14.85
N ALA A 409 -8.57 12.94 -15.47
CA ALA A 409 -9.29 11.74 -15.91
C ALA A 409 -9.93 10.99 -14.72
N ALA A 410 -9.16 10.78 -13.64
CA ALA A 410 -9.68 10.13 -12.44
C ALA A 410 -10.78 10.95 -11.76
N LEU A 411 -10.61 12.27 -11.62
CA LEU A 411 -11.64 13.16 -11.05
C LEU A 411 -12.92 13.16 -11.87
N THR A 412 -12.80 13.17 -13.21
CA THR A 412 -13.95 13.12 -14.12
C THR A 412 -14.71 11.80 -13.96
N GLU A 413 -14.00 10.66 -13.90
CA GLU A 413 -14.65 9.36 -13.76
C GLU A 413 -15.26 9.18 -12.36
N LEU A 414 -14.60 9.64 -11.30
CA LEU A 414 -15.18 9.65 -9.95
C LEU A 414 -16.47 10.46 -9.90
N ALA A 415 -16.48 11.67 -10.47
CA ALA A 415 -17.67 12.52 -10.50
C ALA A 415 -18.80 11.87 -11.33
N ARG A 416 -18.48 11.24 -12.46
CA ARG A 416 -19.45 10.50 -13.28
C ARG A 416 -20.09 9.34 -12.51
N LEU A 417 -19.28 8.60 -11.73
CA LEU A 417 -19.76 7.50 -10.90
C LEU A 417 -20.59 7.99 -9.70
N GLU A 418 -20.23 9.12 -9.08
CA GLU A 418 -21.06 9.76 -8.05
C GLU A 418 -22.46 10.08 -8.60
N GLU A 419 -22.53 10.69 -9.77
CA GLU A 419 -23.81 11.02 -10.43
C GLU A 419 -24.58 9.76 -10.78
N ALA A 420 -23.94 8.77 -11.40
CA ALA A 420 -24.57 7.53 -11.84
C ALA A 420 -25.15 6.70 -10.69
N HIS A 421 -24.51 6.71 -9.54
CA HIS A 421 -24.91 5.91 -8.37
C HIS A 421 -25.62 6.73 -7.29
N GLY A 422 -25.72 8.05 -7.42
CA GLY A 422 -26.39 8.93 -6.47
C GLY A 422 -25.76 8.92 -5.07
N ILE A 423 -24.47 8.64 -4.96
CA ILE A 423 -23.77 8.52 -3.69
C ILE A 423 -22.47 9.35 -3.69
N PRO A 424 -22.33 10.35 -2.81
CA PRO A 424 -21.13 11.18 -2.75
C PRO A 424 -19.95 10.40 -2.17
N SER A 425 -18.78 10.55 -2.80
CA SER A 425 -17.51 9.97 -2.38
C SER A 425 -16.68 11.03 -1.66
N ILE A 426 -16.91 11.23 -0.35
CA ILE A 426 -16.31 12.34 0.39
C ILE A 426 -14.98 11.92 1.03
N ALA A 427 -15.02 10.95 1.93
CA ALA A 427 -13.85 10.45 2.63
C ALA A 427 -14.13 9.08 3.27
N LEU A 428 -13.07 8.29 3.50
CA LEU A 428 -13.09 7.04 4.26
C LEU A 428 -12.35 7.12 5.59
N GLY A 429 -11.74 8.24 5.91
CA GLY A 429 -10.91 8.41 7.09
C GLY A 429 -9.57 7.68 7.05
N ARG A 430 -9.08 7.36 5.85
CA ARG A 430 -7.81 6.63 5.65
C ARG A 430 -6.62 7.53 5.33
N LEU A 431 -6.89 8.75 4.89
CA LEU A 431 -5.87 9.68 4.44
C LEU A 431 -5.35 10.54 5.57
N GLY A 432 -4.04 10.55 5.73
CA GLY A 432 -3.29 11.59 6.42
C GLY A 432 -3.57 11.79 7.90
N PRO A 433 -3.39 13.01 8.37
CA PRO A 433 -3.58 13.35 9.77
C PRO A 433 -5.00 13.05 10.25
N PRO A 434 -5.14 12.75 11.53
CA PRO A 434 -6.44 12.61 12.15
C PRO A 434 -7.31 13.84 11.83
N GLY A 435 -8.54 13.63 11.46
CA GLY A 435 -9.46 14.72 11.19
C GLY A 435 -9.54 15.19 9.74
N LEU A 436 -8.67 14.76 8.83
CA LEU A 436 -8.80 15.14 7.42
C LEU A 436 -10.15 14.71 6.84
N ALA A 437 -10.62 13.52 7.18
CA ALA A 437 -11.96 13.09 6.76
C ALA A 437 -13.07 13.99 7.28
N LYS A 438 -12.94 14.48 8.52
CA LYS A 438 -13.85 15.49 9.09
C LYS A 438 -13.80 16.79 8.30
N HIS A 439 -12.61 17.31 8.01
CA HIS A 439 -12.45 18.54 7.23
C HIS A 439 -12.97 18.40 5.79
N LEU A 440 -12.76 17.25 5.14
CA LEU A 440 -13.31 16.99 3.81
C LEU A 440 -14.84 16.95 3.84
N PHE A 441 -15.42 16.38 4.88
CA PHE A 441 -16.86 16.38 5.09
C PHE A 441 -17.40 17.81 5.30
N GLU A 442 -16.76 18.62 6.15
CA GLU A 442 -17.11 20.02 6.38
C GLU A 442 -16.98 20.85 5.09
N ALA A 443 -15.89 20.68 4.35
CA ALA A 443 -15.69 21.33 3.05
C ALA A 443 -16.78 20.96 2.04
N TYR A 444 -17.20 19.68 2.04
CA TYR A 444 -18.32 19.23 1.21
C TYR A 444 -19.62 19.93 1.58
N LEU A 445 -19.95 20.07 2.88
CA LEU A 445 -21.13 20.82 3.33
C LEU A 445 -21.06 22.28 2.90
N PHE A 446 -19.91 22.95 3.04
CA PHE A 446 -19.70 24.30 2.55
C PHE A 446 -19.96 24.42 1.05
N ARG A 447 -19.40 23.53 0.27
CA ARG A 447 -19.58 23.50 -1.19
C ARG A 447 -21.05 23.29 -1.59
N ARG A 448 -21.74 22.38 -0.92
CA ARG A 448 -23.17 22.09 -1.16
C ARG A 448 -24.06 23.27 -0.81
N THR A 449 -23.77 23.96 0.28
CA THR A 449 -24.59 25.07 0.79
C THR A 449 -24.30 26.38 0.04
N PHE A 450 -23.02 26.75 -0.09
CA PHE A 450 -22.63 28.07 -0.58
C PHE A 450 -22.11 28.10 -2.02
N LYS A 451 -21.70 26.97 -2.58
CA LYS A 451 -21.22 26.76 -3.95
C LYS A 451 -19.89 27.44 -4.30
N THR A 452 -19.57 28.61 -3.75
CA THR A 452 -18.34 29.36 -4.02
C THR A 452 -17.69 29.82 -2.73
N LEU A 453 -16.36 29.98 -2.75
CA LEU A 453 -15.58 30.46 -1.60
C LEU A 453 -15.98 31.90 -1.20
N ASP A 454 -16.25 32.77 -2.18
CA ASP A 454 -16.68 34.15 -1.90
C ASP A 454 -17.95 34.20 -1.05
N ARG A 455 -18.91 33.32 -1.30
CA ARG A 455 -20.12 33.22 -0.48
C ARG A 455 -19.84 32.71 0.93
N VAL A 456 -18.90 31.76 1.07
CA VAL A 456 -18.46 31.31 2.40
C VAL A 456 -17.81 32.46 3.16
N LEU A 457 -16.90 33.20 2.53
CA LEU A 457 -16.20 34.32 3.15
C LEU A 457 -17.18 35.45 3.51
N ALA A 458 -18.10 35.81 2.62
CA ALA A 458 -19.15 36.79 2.90
C ALA A 458 -20.01 36.38 4.11
N ARG A 459 -20.43 35.10 4.14
CA ARG A 459 -21.23 34.55 5.23
C ARG A 459 -20.47 34.55 6.57
N SER A 460 -19.18 34.16 6.54
CA SER A 460 -18.33 34.07 7.73
C SER A 460 -18.10 35.45 8.41
N SER A 461 -18.21 36.53 7.66
CA SER A 461 -18.02 37.88 8.15
C SER A 461 -19.24 38.44 8.89
N GLU A 462 -20.38 37.75 8.86
CA GLU A 462 -21.61 38.19 9.52
C GLU A 462 -21.58 37.87 11.03
N LYS A 463 -22.22 38.71 11.84
CA LYS A 463 -22.35 38.46 13.27
C LYS A 463 -23.21 37.20 13.51
N GLY A 464 -22.70 36.27 14.30
CA GLY A 464 -23.39 35.00 14.58
C GLY A 464 -23.34 34.01 13.39
N ALA A 465 -22.37 34.19 12.50
CA ALA A 465 -22.20 33.34 11.32
C ALA A 465 -22.07 31.85 11.67
N ALA A 466 -21.31 31.49 12.69
CA ALA A 466 -21.10 30.08 13.08
C ALA A 466 -22.43 29.40 13.41
N ASP A 467 -23.27 29.99 14.24
CA ASP A 467 -24.59 29.44 14.60
C ASP A 467 -25.52 29.34 13.40
N ALA A 468 -25.49 30.33 12.51
CA ALA A 468 -26.33 30.33 11.31
C ALA A 468 -25.89 29.25 10.32
N VAL A 469 -24.59 29.14 10.07
CA VAL A 469 -24.02 28.10 9.19
C VAL A 469 -24.27 26.70 9.75
N SER A 470 -24.09 26.50 11.05
CA SER A 470 -24.38 25.23 11.72
C SER A 470 -25.84 24.80 11.53
N ARG A 471 -26.80 25.73 11.66
CA ARG A 471 -28.22 25.46 11.38
C ARG A 471 -28.48 25.15 9.91
N GLU A 472 -27.84 25.88 8.98
CA GLU A 472 -27.95 25.59 7.55
C GLU A 472 -27.43 24.20 7.19
N PHE A 473 -26.35 23.76 7.81
CA PHE A 473 -25.82 22.41 7.65
C PHE A 473 -26.75 21.34 8.23
N SER A 474 -27.31 21.55 9.41
CA SER A 474 -28.31 20.65 9.99
C SER A 474 -29.52 20.48 9.06
N LEU A 475 -30.03 21.58 8.50
CA LEU A 475 -31.14 21.53 7.55
C LEU A 475 -30.77 20.80 6.24
N LEU A 476 -29.51 20.94 5.78
CA LEU A 476 -29.02 20.19 4.64
C LEU A 476 -29.00 18.69 4.95
N LEU A 477 -28.46 18.29 6.10
CA LEU A 477 -28.39 16.89 6.53
C LEU A 477 -29.77 16.25 6.74
N GLU A 478 -30.75 17.02 7.19
CA GLU A 478 -32.14 16.56 7.27
C GLU A 478 -32.76 16.31 5.88
N ARG A 479 -32.42 17.11 4.89
CA ARG A 479 -32.88 16.96 3.50
C ARG A 479 -32.15 15.87 2.74
N GLU A 480 -30.88 15.65 3.06
CA GLU A 480 -29.99 14.67 2.43
C GLU A 480 -29.46 13.68 3.49
N PRO A 481 -30.31 12.82 4.08
CA PRO A 481 -29.94 11.97 5.22
C PRO A 481 -28.84 10.95 4.90
N LEU A 482 -28.63 10.65 3.61
CA LEU A 482 -27.57 9.76 3.17
C LEU A 482 -26.19 10.32 3.55
N ILE A 483 -25.99 11.63 3.49
CA ILE A 483 -24.72 12.27 3.82
C ILE A 483 -24.38 12.06 5.31
N ALA A 484 -25.35 12.26 6.18
CA ALA A 484 -25.18 12.00 7.61
C ALA A 484 -24.89 10.51 7.89
N SER A 485 -25.58 9.62 7.19
CA SER A 485 -25.39 8.17 7.32
C SER A 485 -24.01 7.72 6.86
N LEU A 486 -23.51 8.25 5.72
CA LEU A 486 -22.16 7.98 5.23
C LEU A 486 -21.11 8.38 6.28
N THR A 487 -21.19 9.62 6.75
CA THR A 487 -20.20 10.20 7.67
C THR A 487 -20.18 9.49 9.00
N THR A 488 -21.35 9.23 9.57
CA THR A 488 -21.42 8.55 10.87
C THR A 488 -21.11 7.05 10.80
N SER A 489 -21.35 6.41 9.66
CA SER A 489 -21.00 4.98 9.46
C SER A 489 -19.49 4.73 9.40
N ILE A 490 -18.71 5.69 8.93
CA ILE A 490 -17.24 5.62 9.00
C ILE A 490 -16.67 6.05 10.35
N GLY A 491 -17.51 6.45 11.28
CA GLY A 491 -17.15 6.75 12.66
C GLY A 491 -16.92 8.23 12.97
N ILE A 492 -17.35 9.16 12.11
CA ILE A 492 -17.26 10.61 12.38
C ILE A 492 -18.59 11.08 12.98
N PRO A 493 -18.63 11.46 14.26
CA PRO A 493 -19.83 12.02 14.87
C PRO A 493 -20.07 13.45 14.36
N ILE A 494 -21.36 13.84 14.25
CA ILE A 494 -21.77 15.17 13.83
C ILE A 494 -22.38 15.89 15.03
N LEU A 495 -21.75 16.98 15.47
CA LEU A 495 -22.27 17.82 16.56
C LEU A 495 -23.50 18.60 16.07
N GLU A 496 -24.55 18.58 16.86
CA GLU A 496 -25.77 19.33 16.57
C GLU A 496 -25.63 20.82 17.00
N PRO A 497 -26.37 21.75 16.35
CA PRO A 497 -26.29 23.17 16.66
C PRO A 497 -26.70 23.55 18.09
N ASP A 498 -27.36 22.66 18.81
CA ASP A 498 -27.75 22.88 20.22
C ASP A 498 -26.55 22.77 21.19
N GLY A 499 -25.39 22.27 20.71
CA GLY A 499 -24.21 22.03 21.51
C GLY A 499 -24.36 20.97 22.61
N LYS A 500 -25.47 20.22 22.62
CA LYS A 500 -25.83 19.26 23.66
C LYS A 500 -26.09 17.86 23.15
N THR A 501 -26.26 17.75 21.84
CA THR A 501 -26.54 16.50 21.17
C THR A 501 -25.61 16.29 19.98
N MET A 502 -25.45 15.04 19.59
CA MET A 502 -24.73 14.65 18.38
C MET A 502 -25.46 13.55 17.62
N LEU A 503 -25.21 13.46 16.33
CA LEU A 503 -25.52 12.28 15.53
C LEU A 503 -24.30 11.37 15.54
N ARG A 504 -24.51 10.10 15.84
CA ARG A 504 -23.43 9.09 15.78
C ARG A 504 -23.88 7.81 15.10
N GLY A 505 -22.93 7.10 14.54
CA GLY A 505 -23.04 5.72 14.12
C GLY A 505 -22.62 4.72 15.21
N PRO A 506 -22.55 3.42 14.86
CA PRO A 506 -22.19 2.36 15.79
C PRO A 506 -20.78 2.44 16.35
N MET A 507 -19.91 3.23 15.74
CA MET A 507 -18.53 3.44 16.16
C MET A 507 -18.17 4.92 16.09
N ILE A 508 -17.18 5.33 16.87
CA ILE A 508 -16.56 6.64 16.78
C ILE A 508 -15.07 6.44 16.54
N SER A 509 -14.58 6.98 15.44
CA SER A 509 -13.17 6.90 15.02
C SER A 509 -12.46 8.25 15.01
N ALA A 510 -13.07 9.25 15.63
CA ALA A 510 -12.48 10.58 15.71
C ALA A 510 -11.18 10.59 16.52
N PRO A 511 -10.13 11.25 16.03
CA PRO A 511 -8.86 11.39 16.75
C PRO A 511 -9.00 12.30 18.00
N PRO A 512 -8.06 12.21 18.94
CA PRO A 512 -6.92 11.28 19.05
C PRO A 512 -7.27 9.99 19.82
N TYR A 513 -8.54 9.67 19.97
CA TYR A 513 -9.06 8.70 20.94
C TYR A 513 -9.08 7.27 20.44
N ARG A 514 -8.70 7.07 19.21
CA ARG A 514 -8.96 5.90 18.37
C ARG A 514 -8.40 4.57 18.90
N ILE A 515 -7.34 4.57 19.68
CA ILE A 515 -6.60 3.31 19.93
C ILE A 515 -6.44 2.99 21.41
N PHE A 516 -6.53 3.96 22.30
CA PHE A 516 -6.06 3.81 23.68
C PHE A 516 -7.12 3.98 24.77
N ARG A 517 -8.35 4.39 24.43
CA ARG A 517 -9.40 4.60 25.43
C ARG A 517 -10.73 4.04 24.95
N LYS A 518 -11.41 3.33 25.83
CA LYS A 518 -12.78 2.85 25.60
C LYS A 518 -13.81 3.98 25.75
N THR A 519 -13.48 4.98 26.58
CA THR A 519 -14.35 6.14 26.86
C THR A 519 -13.58 7.43 26.81
N VAL A 520 -14.28 8.52 26.52
CA VAL A 520 -13.74 9.89 26.53
C VAL A 520 -14.68 10.77 27.35
N PRO A 521 -14.15 11.53 28.33
CA PRO A 521 -14.99 12.46 29.08
C PRO A 521 -15.52 13.57 28.16
N VAL A 522 -16.81 13.86 28.27
CA VAL A 522 -17.45 14.97 27.56
C VAL A 522 -17.21 16.25 28.36
N THR A 523 -16.15 16.94 28.04
CA THR A 523 -15.78 18.24 28.65
C THR A 523 -15.64 19.28 27.56
N ALA A 524 -15.64 20.56 27.97
CA ALA A 524 -15.38 21.67 27.04
C ALA A 524 -14.03 21.45 26.30
N GLU A 525 -12.99 21.04 27.01
CA GLU A 525 -11.68 20.78 26.46
C GLU A 525 -11.69 19.66 25.39
N THR A 526 -12.41 18.55 25.62
CA THR A 526 -12.47 17.46 24.65
C THR A 526 -13.28 17.84 23.41
N LEU A 527 -14.34 18.61 23.56
CA LEU A 527 -15.13 19.13 22.44
C LEU A 527 -14.36 20.18 21.64
N GLU A 528 -13.67 21.11 22.32
CA GLU A 528 -12.82 22.12 21.69
C GLU A 528 -11.70 21.44 20.87
N ARG A 529 -11.02 20.44 21.45
CA ARG A 529 -10.02 19.65 20.76
C ARG A 529 -10.59 18.91 19.54
N TYR A 530 -11.82 18.41 19.62
CA TYR A 530 -12.49 17.80 18.46
C TYR A 530 -12.78 18.82 17.35
N VAL A 531 -13.17 20.04 17.72
CA VAL A 531 -13.41 21.12 16.76
C VAL A 531 -12.13 21.57 16.08
N GLU A 532 -11.03 21.68 16.84
CA GLU A 532 -9.73 22.15 16.34
C GLU A 532 -8.98 21.10 15.49
N THR A 533 -9.26 19.82 15.67
CA THR A 533 -8.60 18.72 14.92
C THR A 533 -9.23 18.53 13.56
#